data_ab9162d05b23ebf1ae9e21a06f965e32
#
_entry.id   ab9162d05b23ebf1ae9e21a06f965e32
#
_cell.length_a   1.000
_cell.length_b   1.000
_cell.length_c   1.000
_cell.angle_alpha   90.00
_cell.angle_beta   90.00
_cell.angle_gamma   90.00
#
_symmetry.space_group_name_H-M   'P 1'
#
loop_
_entity.id
_entity.type
_entity.pdbx_description
1 polymer ?
#
loop_
_entity_poly.entity_id
_entity_poly.type
_entity_poly.pdbx_seq_one_letter_code
_entity_poly.pdbx_strand_id
1 'polypeptide(L)'
;MIDNTRGIVAMLASVVVFIFNDALIKLAAETVPSVQAIGVRGLFATLWCALAVLATGAWRKMAYAVHPKVLLRGGLEAGAAIIYLIALFQIPFAIATAVNLSTPLILTVLAVLLLKEDVRWRRWTAVGVGFVGVLLVIQPRPGDINGWTWVALTGTFLGAFRDIIARHLPPAVPTLVVSFTTAITVAIVGCAWALAEGWQPIDARALGYIVASSLLLAIGYQFLVIALRSGGEISVMGSFRYSSILWALAIGYVVWGEVPNSLALAGIAVIVGSGLYILHRERVSR
;
A
#
# COMPACT_ATOMS: atom_id res chain seq x y z
N MET A 1 19.61 1.20 -20.66
CA MET A 1 18.43 0.30 -20.50
C MET A 1 17.92 0.43 -19.06
N ILE A 2 16.63 0.68 -18.89
CA ILE A 2 16.02 0.79 -17.56
C ILE A 2 15.88 -0.62 -16.99
N ASP A 3 16.51 -0.90 -15.85
CA ASP A 3 16.37 -2.19 -15.19
C ASP A 3 15.19 -2.18 -14.20
N ASN A 4 14.05 -2.70 -14.63
CA ASN A 4 12.85 -2.82 -13.83
C ASN A 4 12.93 -3.94 -12.78
N THR A 5 13.91 -4.87 -12.87
CA THR A 5 13.94 -6.09 -12.03
C THR A 5 14.04 -5.76 -10.55
N ARG A 6 14.94 -4.84 -10.17
CA ARG A 6 15.10 -4.41 -8.78
C ARG A 6 13.81 -3.79 -8.22
N GLY A 7 13.15 -2.96 -9.03
CA GLY A 7 11.88 -2.34 -8.66
C GLY A 7 10.75 -3.35 -8.50
N ILE A 8 10.64 -4.31 -9.43
CA ILE A 8 9.64 -5.38 -9.38
C ILE A 8 9.82 -6.26 -8.15
N VAL A 9 11.05 -6.74 -7.89
CA VAL A 9 11.33 -7.57 -6.71
C VAL A 9 11.02 -6.81 -5.42
N ALA A 10 11.42 -5.54 -5.32
CA ALA A 10 11.12 -4.72 -4.15
C ALA A 10 9.59 -4.48 -4.01
N MET A 11 8.87 -4.27 -5.10
CA MET A 11 7.41 -4.12 -5.07
C MET A 11 6.72 -5.40 -4.60
N LEU A 12 7.10 -6.57 -5.14
CA LEU A 12 6.56 -7.86 -4.71
C LEU A 12 6.85 -8.12 -3.23
N ALA A 13 8.08 -7.86 -2.78
CA ALA A 13 8.43 -7.99 -1.37
C ALA A 13 7.59 -7.05 -0.48
N SER A 14 7.40 -5.79 -0.89
CA SER A 14 6.57 -4.84 -0.14
C SER A 14 5.13 -5.32 -0.03
N VAL A 15 4.56 -5.83 -1.13
CA VAL A 15 3.19 -6.36 -1.18
C VAL A 15 3.00 -7.51 -0.20
N VAL A 16 3.90 -8.51 -0.21
CA VAL A 16 3.85 -9.64 0.73
C VAL A 16 3.87 -9.14 2.16
N VAL A 17 4.85 -8.30 2.50
CA VAL A 17 5.03 -7.77 3.85
C VAL A 17 3.82 -6.95 4.31
N PHE A 18 3.23 -6.13 3.42
CA PHE A 18 2.04 -5.35 3.74
C PHE A 18 0.81 -6.22 3.99
N ILE A 19 0.62 -7.31 3.22
CA ILE A 19 -0.52 -8.22 3.45
C ILE A 19 -0.41 -8.92 4.81
N PHE A 20 0.78 -9.40 5.20
CA PHE A 20 0.98 -9.95 6.54
C PHE A 20 0.77 -8.89 7.62
N ASN A 21 1.25 -7.64 7.42
CA ASN A 21 0.96 -6.53 8.31
C ASN A 21 -0.57 -6.29 8.44
N ASP A 22 -1.30 -6.28 7.33
CA ASP A 22 -2.74 -6.04 7.32
C ASP A 22 -3.52 -7.18 8.00
N ALA A 23 -3.10 -8.44 7.85
CA ALA A 23 -3.67 -9.57 8.56
C ALA A 23 -3.50 -9.43 10.08
N LEU A 24 -2.30 -9.08 10.54
CA LEU A 24 -2.04 -8.88 11.97
C LEU A 24 -2.81 -7.70 12.56
N ILE A 25 -2.90 -6.58 11.84
CA ILE A 25 -3.66 -5.44 12.35
C ILE A 25 -5.17 -5.71 12.35
N LYS A 26 -5.69 -6.51 11.41
CA LYS A 26 -7.07 -6.99 11.40
C LYS A 26 -7.36 -7.83 12.64
N LEU A 27 -6.46 -8.74 13.03
CA LEU A 27 -6.58 -9.53 14.26
C LEU A 27 -6.55 -8.65 15.52
N ALA A 28 -5.71 -7.60 15.56
CA ALA A 28 -5.70 -6.66 16.67
C ALA A 28 -7.01 -5.85 16.75
N ALA A 29 -7.59 -5.50 15.62
CA ALA A 29 -8.81 -4.71 15.54
C ALA A 29 -10.09 -5.47 15.95
N GLU A 30 -9.98 -6.76 16.27
CA GLU A 30 -11.09 -7.53 16.88
C GLU A 30 -11.39 -7.06 18.32
N THR A 31 -10.38 -6.51 19.03
CA THR A 31 -10.50 -6.08 20.44
C THR A 31 -10.13 -4.61 20.65
N VAL A 32 -9.51 -3.95 19.68
CA VAL A 32 -9.05 -2.56 19.77
C VAL A 32 -9.66 -1.72 18.65
N PRO A 33 -10.14 -0.48 18.92
CA PRO A 33 -10.63 0.40 17.88
C PRO A 33 -9.60 0.58 16.74
N SER A 34 -10.03 0.44 15.50
CA SER A 34 -9.15 0.39 14.33
C SER A 34 -8.24 1.62 14.21
N VAL A 35 -8.75 2.81 14.52
CA VAL A 35 -7.96 4.06 14.48
C VAL A 35 -6.87 4.06 15.54
N GLN A 36 -7.20 3.59 16.76
CA GLN A 36 -6.23 3.45 17.83
C GLN A 36 -5.14 2.42 17.48
N ALA A 37 -5.53 1.27 16.93
CA ALA A 37 -4.59 0.24 16.48
C ALA A 37 -3.63 0.79 15.42
N ILE A 38 -4.11 1.59 14.45
CA ILE A 38 -3.29 2.25 13.42
C ILE A 38 -2.34 3.29 14.04
N GLY A 39 -2.81 4.10 14.98
CA GLY A 39 -1.99 5.08 15.68
C GLY A 39 -0.84 4.43 16.46
N VAL A 40 -1.17 3.43 17.30
CA VAL A 40 -0.18 2.68 18.10
C VAL A 40 0.79 1.92 17.20
N ARG A 41 0.31 1.28 16.13
CA ARG A 41 1.17 0.68 15.10
C ARG A 41 2.15 1.70 14.51
N GLY A 42 1.66 2.90 14.21
CA GLY A 42 2.48 4.00 13.72
C GLY A 42 3.59 4.41 14.69
N LEU A 43 3.32 4.44 16.00
CA LEU A 43 4.32 4.72 17.03
C LEU A 43 5.44 3.66 17.04
N PHE A 44 5.09 2.38 17.04
CA PHE A 44 6.09 1.30 16.97
C PHE A 44 6.82 1.29 15.62
N ALA A 45 6.13 1.53 14.49
CA ALA A 45 6.79 1.65 13.19
C ALA A 45 7.79 2.82 13.16
N THR A 46 7.45 3.94 13.80
CA THR A 46 8.36 5.07 13.98
C THR A 46 9.59 4.68 14.80
N LEU A 47 9.39 3.91 15.88
CA LEU A 47 10.49 3.38 16.71
C LEU A 47 11.44 2.49 15.88
N TRP A 48 10.90 1.53 15.11
CA TRP A 48 11.71 0.65 14.26
C TRP A 48 12.48 1.43 13.19
N CYS A 49 11.83 2.40 12.55
CA CYS A 49 12.49 3.28 11.59
C CYS A 49 13.57 4.14 12.27
N ALA A 50 13.33 4.65 13.49
CA ALA A 50 14.32 5.42 14.24
C ALA A 50 15.55 4.56 14.58
N LEU A 51 15.35 3.34 15.06
CA LEU A 51 16.44 2.40 15.36
C LEU A 51 17.25 2.09 14.09
N ALA A 52 16.59 1.87 12.95
CA ALA A 52 17.26 1.64 11.68
C ALA A 52 18.04 2.88 11.19
N VAL A 53 17.49 4.08 11.38
CA VAL A 53 18.16 5.36 11.08
C VAL A 53 19.43 5.52 11.92
N LEU A 54 19.37 5.19 13.21
CA LEU A 54 20.52 5.24 14.12
C LEU A 54 21.57 4.20 13.74
N ALA A 55 21.15 2.95 13.55
CA ALA A 55 22.05 1.83 13.23
C ALA A 55 22.81 2.01 11.90
N THR A 56 22.17 2.65 10.91
CA THR A 56 22.79 2.85 9.57
C THR A 56 23.53 4.19 9.45
N GLY A 57 23.54 5.02 10.48
CA GLY A 57 24.12 6.37 10.44
C GLY A 57 23.31 7.38 9.59
N ALA A 58 22.11 7.01 9.14
CA ALA A 58 21.24 7.88 8.35
C ALA A 58 20.74 9.11 9.16
N TRP A 59 20.90 9.10 10.48
CA TRP A 59 20.61 10.23 11.38
C TRP A 59 21.36 11.51 10.98
N ARG A 60 22.55 11.39 10.39
CA ARG A 60 23.34 12.52 9.85
C ARG A 60 22.61 13.27 8.72
N LYS A 61 21.63 12.62 8.10
CA LYS A 61 20.80 13.18 7.02
C LYS A 61 19.37 13.44 7.47
N MET A 62 19.11 13.48 8.78
CA MET A 62 17.77 13.67 9.32
C MET A 62 17.17 15.06 8.99
N ALA A 63 18.00 16.06 8.65
CA ALA A 63 17.54 17.34 8.13
C ALA A 63 16.63 17.19 6.89
N TYR A 64 16.78 16.12 6.11
CA TYR A 64 15.88 15.85 5.01
C TYR A 64 14.46 15.42 5.44
N ALA A 65 14.23 15.08 6.70
CA ALA A 65 12.89 14.79 7.21
C ALA A 65 11.92 15.97 7.04
N VAL A 66 12.45 17.20 7.16
CA VAL A 66 11.68 18.45 6.96
C VAL A 66 11.72 18.95 5.51
N HIS A 67 12.29 18.17 4.58
CA HIS A 67 12.29 18.56 3.15
C HIS A 67 10.85 18.61 2.62
N PRO A 68 10.41 19.66 1.91
CA PRO A 68 9.01 19.84 1.51
C PRO A 68 8.37 18.63 0.81
N LYS A 69 9.10 17.96 -0.08
CA LYS A 69 8.59 16.76 -0.76
C LYS A 69 8.44 15.55 0.18
N VAL A 70 9.27 15.44 1.22
CA VAL A 70 9.17 14.37 2.23
C VAL A 70 7.97 14.62 3.12
N LEU A 71 7.78 15.86 3.58
CA LEU A 71 6.61 16.25 4.37
C LEU A 71 5.32 16.12 3.56
N LEU A 72 5.32 16.57 2.28
CA LEU A 72 4.18 16.40 1.38
C LEU A 72 3.81 14.92 1.24
N ARG A 73 4.79 14.04 1.05
CA ARG A 73 4.55 12.60 0.96
C ARG A 73 3.95 12.04 2.26
N GLY A 74 4.47 12.44 3.43
CA GLY A 74 3.94 12.05 4.73
C GLY A 74 2.51 12.55 4.95
N GLY A 75 2.22 13.79 4.60
CA GLY A 75 0.89 14.39 4.67
C GLY A 75 -0.12 13.70 3.74
N LEU A 76 0.30 13.39 2.50
CA LEU A 76 -0.53 12.62 1.56
C LEU A 76 -0.83 11.21 2.08
N GLU A 77 0.13 10.54 2.73
CA GLU A 77 -0.09 9.25 3.37
C GLU A 77 -1.15 9.35 4.47
N ALA A 78 -0.98 10.31 5.39
CA ALA A 78 -1.93 10.51 6.48
C ALA A 78 -3.33 10.89 5.95
N GLY A 79 -3.40 11.82 4.98
CA GLY A 79 -4.65 12.20 4.35
C GLY A 79 -5.33 11.03 3.62
N ALA A 80 -4.57 10.25 2.85
CA ALA A 80 -5.07 9.06 2.17
C ALA A 80 -5.62 8.03 3.17
N ALA A 81 -4.89 7.77 4.26
CA ALA A 81 -5.31 6.84 5.31
C ALA A 81 -6.60 7.29 5.99
N ILE A 82 -6.72 8.57 6.37
CA ILE A 82 -7.91 9.13 7.02
C ILE A 82 -9.12 9.02 6.09
N ILE A 83 -9.01 9.52 4.85
CA ILE A 83 -10.10 9.54 3.89
C ILE A 83 -10.56 8.11 3.58
N TYR A 84 -9.59 7.20 3.39
CA TYR A 84 -9.89 5.79 3.13
C TYR A 84 -10.57 5.11 4.32
N LEU A 85 -10.12 5.37 5.55
CA LEU A 85 -10.72 4.79 6.76
C LEU A 85 -12.16 5.28 6.97
N ILE A 86 -12.44 6.58 6.81
CA ILE A 86 -13.80 7.10 6.91
C ILE A 86 -14.73 6.36 5.94
N ALA A 87 -14.28 6.14 4.70
CA ALA A 87 -15.07 5.43 3.71
C ALA A 87 -15.20 3.93 4.05
N LEU A 88 -14.12 3.30 4.53
CA LEU A 88 -14.08 1.88 4.87
C LEU A 88 -15.15 1.47 5.87
N PHE A 89 -15.49 2.34 6.82
CA PHE A 89 -16.53 2.08 7.80
C PHE A 89 -17.97 2.20 7.23
N GLN A 90 -18.11 2.79 6.04
CA GLN A 90 -19.42 3.07 5.41
C GLN A 90 -19.72 2.17 4.20
N ILE A 91 -18.75 1.38 3.75
CA ILE A 91 -18.90 0.48 2.59
C ILE A 91 -18.41 -0.93 2.94
N PRO A 92 -18.92 -1.97 2.24
CA PRO A 92 -18.42 -3.33 2.41
C PRO A 92 -16.90 -3.42 2.18
N PHE A 93 -16.21 -4.21 3.01
CA PHE A 93 -14.75 -4.36 2.95
C PHE A 93 -14.26 -4.78 1.56
N ALA A 94 -15.02 -5.66 0.89
CA ALA A 94 -14.72 -6.08 -0.48
C ALA A 94 -14.70 -4.91 -1.47
N ILE A 95 -15.67 -3.98 -1.34
CA ILE A 95 -15.73 -2.78 -2.21
C ILE A 95 -14.56 -1.85 -1.93
N ALA A 96 -14.26 -1.58 -0.66
CA ALA A 96 -13.08 -0.79 -0.28
C ALA A 96 -11.78 -1.39 -0.84
N THR A 97 -11.64 -2.72 -0.76
CA THR A 97 -10.49 -3.43 -1.32
C THR A 97 -10.43 -3.30 -2.85
N ALA A 98 -11.56 -3.45 -3.57
CA ALA A 98 -11.62 -3.25 -5.02
C ALA A 98 -11.17 -1.84 -5.41
N VAL A 99 -11.67 -0.83 -4.68
CA VAL A 99 -11.30 0.57 -4.90
C VAL A 99 -9.80 0.76 -4.68
N ASN A 100 -9.24 0.22 -3.61
CA ASN A 100 -7.79 0.32 -3.36
C ASN A 100 -6.97 -0.39 -4.44
N LEU A 101 -7.42 -1.54 -4.93
CA LEU A 101 -6.79 -2.27 -6.04
C LEU A 101 -6.99 -1.59 -7.40
N SER A 102 -7.68 -0.46 -7.50
CA SER A 102 -7.61 0.44 -8.66
C SER A 102 -6.31 1.26 -8.72
N THR A 103 -5.51 1.27 -7.65
CA THR A 103 -4.21 1.98 -7.58
C THR A 103 -3.31 1.74 -8.80
N PRO A 104 -3.12 0.53 -9.36
CA PRO A 104 -2.29 0.33 -10.54
C PRO A 104 -2.79 1.08 -11.78
N LEU A 105 -4.11 1.18 -11.97
CA LEU A 105 -4.71 1.98 -13.04
C LEU A 105 -4.42 3.47 -12.82
N ILE A 106 -4.67 3.98 -11.62
CA ILE A 106 -4.43 5.38 -11.25
C ILE A 106 -2.95 5.72 -11.41
N LEU A 107 -2.04 4.86 -10.93
CA LEU A 107 -0.59 5.04 -11.10
C LEU A 107 -0.18 5.09 -12.58
N THR A 108 -0.78 4.25 -13.42
CA THR A 108 -0.49 4.26 -14.86
C THR A 108 -0.94 5.58 -15.51
N VAL A 109 -2.13 6.07 -15.17
CA VAL A 109 -2.60 7.40 -15.62
C VAL A 109 -1.66 8.50 -15.14
N LEU A 110 -1.33 8.53 -13.85
CA LEU A 110 -0.43 9.54 -13.28
C LEU A 110 0.99 9.45 -13.85
N ALA A 111 1.50 8.25 -14.13
CA ALA A 111 2.79 8.06 -14.77
C ALA A 111 2.84 8.66 -16.18
N VAL A 112 1.78 8.48 -16.97
CA VAL A 112 1.67 9.12 -18.30
C VAL A 112 1.58 10.64 -18.16
N LEU A 113 0.70 11.16 -17.29
CA LEU A 113 0.44 12.59 -17.19
C LEU A 113 1.58 13.39 -16.53
N LEU A 114 2.16 12.84 -15.46
CA LEU A 114 3.11 13.58 -14.61
C LEU A 114 4.57 13.19 -14.86
N LEU A 115 4.84 11.91 -15.16
CA LEU A 115 6.19 11.41 -15.43
C LEU A 115 6.50 11.34 -16.93
N LYS A 116 5.48 11.55 -17.78
CA LYS A 116 5.58 11.43 -19.24
C LYS A 116 6.11 10.06 -19.68
N GLU A 117 5.74 8.99 -18.93
CA GLU A 117 6.04 7.61 -19.32
C GLU A 117 5.30 7.25 -20.61
N ASP A 118 6.02 6.66 -21.57
CA ASP A 118 5.41 6.14 -22.80
C ASP A 118 4.77 4.77 -22.54
N VAL A 119 3.50 4.79 -22.13
CA VAL A 119 2.72 3.60 -21.82
C VAL A 119 1.94 3.16 -23.05
N ARG A 120 2.46 2.12 -23.72
CA ARG A 120 1.81 1.56 -24.93
C ARG A 120 0.49 0.87 -24.57
N TRP A 121 -0.42 0.74 -25.55
CA TRP A 121 -1.76 0.17 -25.41
C TRP A 121 -1.77 -1.23 -24.76
N ARG A 122 -0.76 -2.06 -25.03
CA ARG A 122 -0.64 -3.40 -24.46
C ARG A 122 -0.47 -3.39 -22.93
N ARG A 123 0.17 -2.36 -22.38
CA ARG A 123 0.31 -2.20 -20.92
C ARG A 123 -1.01 -1.73 -20.32
N TRP A 124 -1.71 -0.82 -20.99
CA TRP A 124 -3.05 -0.41 -20.59
C TRP A 124 -4.01 -1.60 -20.54
N THR A 125 -4.00 -2.46 -21.58
CA THR A 125 -4.84 -3.67 -21.58
C THR A 125 -4.46 -4.63 -20.47
N ALA A 126 -3.17 -4.88 -20.20
CA ALA A 126 -2.74 -5.77 -19.13
C ALA A 126 -3.18 -5.25 -17.74
N VAL A 127 -3.01 -3.94 -17.46
CA VAL A 127 -3.46 -3.32 -16.21
C VAL A 127 -4.99 -3.40 -16.09
N GLY A 128 -5.71 -3.11 -17.16
CA GLY A 128 -7.18 -3.23 -17.21
C GLY A 128 -7.68 -4.66 -17.00
N VAL A 129 -7.05 -5.63 -17.64
CA VAL A 129 -7.37 -7.07 -17.48
C VAL A 129 -7.08 -7.52 -16.05
N GLY A 130 -5.95 -7.09 -15.46
CA GLY A 130 -5.65 -7.36 -14.04
C GLY A 130 -6.74 -6.81 -13.11
N PHE A 131 -7.24 -5.60 -13.38
CA PHE A 131 -8.33 -5.01 -12.60
C PHE A 131 -9.66 -5.75 -12.79
N VAL A 132 -9.98 -6.20 -13.99
CA VAL A 132 -11.14 -7.09 -14.23
C VAL A 132 -11.02 -8.37 -13.39
N GLY A 133 -9.82 -8.96 -13.34
CA GLY A 133 -9.55 -10.10 -12.44
C GLY A 133 -9.85 -9.79 -10.97
N VAL A 134 -9.48 -8.60 -10.48
CA VAL A 134 -9.83 -8.15 -9.12
C VAL A 134 -11.34 -8.09 -8.92
N LEU A 135 -12.09 -7.52 -9.86
CA LEU A 135 -13.54 -7.46 -9.80
C LEU A 135 -14.21 -8.83 -9.78
N LEU A 136 -13.65 -9.81 -10.54
CA LEU A 136 -14.12 -11.20 -10.51
C LEU A 136 -13.89 -11.86 -9.15
N VAL A 137 -12.80 -11.54 -8.45
CA VAL A 137 -12.55 -12.05 -7.09
C VAL A 137 -13.51 -11.43 -6.08
N ILE A 138 -13.69 -10.13 -6.12
CA ILE A 138 -14.45 -9.35 -5.12
C ILE A 138 -15.96 -9.46 -5.35
N GLN A 139 -16.41 -9.58 -6.62
CA GLN A 139 -17.83 -9.74 -7.01
C GLN A 139 -18.73 -8.66 -6.41
N PRO A 140 -18.48 -7.35 -6.70
CA PRO A 140 -19.28 -6.27 -6.17
C PRO A 140 -20.74 -6.37 -6.64
N ARG A 141 -21.71 -6.13 -5.74
CA ARG A 141 -23.15 -6.15 -6.07
C ARG A 141 -23.63 -4.78 -6.50
N PRO A 142 -24.67 -4.70 -7.35
CA PRO A 142 -25.38 -3.43 -7.58
C PRO A 142 -25.89 -2.87 -6.24
N GLY A 143 -25.66 -1.59 -5.98
CA GLY A 143 -26.02 -0.92 -4.72
C GLY A 143 -24.88 -0.83 -3.70
N ASP A 144 -23.80 -1.61 -3.84
CA ASP A 144 -22.60 -1.45 -3.02
C ASP A 144 -21.82 -0.16 -3.38
N ILE A 145 -22.09 0.40 -4.57
CA ILE A 145 -21.47 1.63 -5.06
C ILE A 145 -22.34 2.83 -4.65
N ASN A 146 -21.83 3.60 -3.72
CA ASN A 146 -22.50 4.79 -3.17
C ASN A 146 -21.53 5.97 -3.05
N GLY A 147 -21.96 7.08 -2.45
CA GLY A 147 -21.12 8.28 -2.26
C GLY A 147 -19.80 7.98 -1.53
N TRP A 148 -19.80 7.05 -0.59
CA TRP A 148 -18.61 6.64 0.17
C TRP A 148 -17.58 5.88 -0.68
N THR A 149 -18.03 5.22 -1.75
CA THR A 149 -17.14 4.59 -2.73
C THR A 149 -16.25 5.65 -3.42
N TRP A 150 -16.80 6.83 -3.72
CA TRP A 150 -16.04 7.94 -4.28
C TRP A 150 -15.08 8.56 -3.25
N VAL A 151 -15.45 8.60 -1.99
CA VAL A 151 -14.56 9.03 -0.89
C VAL A 151 -13.38 8.05 -0.79
N ALA A 152 -13.63 6.73 -0.81
CA ALA A 152 -12.57 5.71 -0.84
C ALA A 152 -11.64 5.88 -2.06
N LEU A 153 -12.21 6.14 -3.25
CA LEU A 153 -11.44 6.37 -4.47
C LEU A 153 -10.54 7.61 -4.35
N THR A 154 -11.04 8.67 -3.70
CA THR A 154 -10.23 9.87 -3.41
C THR A 154 -9.04 9.52 -2.52
N GLY A 155 -9.23 8.74 -1.45
CA GLY A 155 -8.14 8.25 -0.60
C GLY A 155 -7.13 7.43 -1.39
N THR A 156 -7.62 6.54 -2.26
CA THR A 156 -6.77 5.71 -3.15
C THR A 156 -5.98 6.58 -4.14
N PHE A 157 -6.61 7.62 -4.70
CA PHE A 157 -5.94 8.58 -5.59
C PHE A 157 -4.83 9.35 -4.87
N LEU A 158 -5.08 9.83 -3.64
CA LEU A 158 -4.05 10.49 -2.83
C LEU A 158 -2.88 9.55 -2.53
N GLY A 159 -3.17 8.28 -2.25
CA GLY A 159 -2.15 7.25 -2.08
C GLY A 159 -1.31 7.02 -3.34
N ALA A 160 -1.92 6.96 -4.50
CA ALA A 160 -1.23 6.86 -5.78
C ALA A 160 -0.39 8.13 -6.06
N PHE A 161 -0.92 9.31 -5.80
CA PHE A 161 -0.20 10.57 -5.96
C PHE A 161 1.01 10.66 -5.01
N ARG A 162 0.87 10.22 -3.75
CA ARG A 162 1.99 10.06 -2.82
C ARG A 162 3.13 9.21 -3.41
N ASP A 163 2.80 8.13 -4.13
CA ASP A 163 3.79 7.25 -4.76
C ASP A 163 4.54 7.95 -5.90
N ILE A 164 3.84 8.79 -6.67
CA ILE A 164 4.48 9.68 -7.67
C ILE A 164 5.44 10.67 -6.98
N ILE A 165 5.05 11.28 -5.86
CA ILE A 165 5.94 12.17 -5.10
C ILE A 165 7.18 11.43 -4.61
N ALA A 166 7.05 10.15 -4.18
CA ALA A 166 8.20 9.34 -3.78
C ALA A 166 9.25 9.20 -4.90
N ARG A 167 8.82 9.14 -6.16
CA ARG A 167 9.69 9.10 -7.34
C ARG A 167 10.52 10.38 -7.50
N HIS A 168 9.94 11.53 -7.16
CA HIS A 168 10.55 12.83 -7.30
C HIS A 168 11.40 13.28 -6.10
N LEU A 169 11.60 12.40 -5.12
CA LEU A 169 12.47 12.72 -3.98
C LEU A 169 13.94 12.82 -4.45
N PRO A 170 14.70 13.81 -3.95
CA PRO A 170 16.11 13.93 -4.27
C PRO A 170 16.87 12.64 -3.95
N PRO A 171 17.83 12.21 -4.80
CA PRO A 171 18.63 10.99 -4.54
C PRO A 171 19.38 11.03 -3.21
N ALA A 172 19.75 12.22 -2.73
CA ALA A 172 20.45 12.44 -1.47
C ALA A 172 19.60 12.09 -0.23
N VAL A 173 18.25 12.03 -0.35
CA VAL A 173 17.33 11.70 0.75
C VAL A 173 17.35 10.19 1.00
N PRO A 174 17.80 9.72 2.18
CA PRO A 174 17.79 8.29 2.47
C PRO A 174 16.37 7.73 2.55
N THR A 175 16.16 6.52 2.03
CA THR A 175 14.86 5.84 2.10
C THR A 175 14.37 5.68 3.54
N LEU A 176 15.27 5.40 4.48
CA LEU A 176 14.96 5.28 5.91
C LEU A 176 14.38 6.57 6.49
N VAL A 177 14.90 7.74 6.10
CA VAL A 177 14.37 9.04 6.55
C VAL A 177 12.95 9.25 6.00
N VAL A 178 12.71 8.88 4.75
CA VAL A 178 11.36 8.94 4.15
C VAL A 178 10.37 8.05 4.91
N SER A 179 10.76 6.81 5.19
CA SER A 179 9.91 5.86 5.93
C SER A 179 9.66 6.32 7.37
N PHE A 180 10.68 6.85 8.04
CA PHE A 180 10.55 7.42 9.38
C PHE A 180 9.54 8.58 9.40
N THR A 181 9.71 9.56 8.50
CA THR A 181 8.79 10.71 8.42
C THR A 181 7.35 10.26 8.10
N THR A 182 7.18 9.28 7.23
CA THR A 182 5.87 8.72 6.92
C THR A 182 5.24 8.05 8.16
N ALA A 183 6.00 7.20 8.85
CA ALA A 183 5.51 6.49 10.03
C ALA A 183 5.10 7.44 11.15
N ILE A 184 5.93 8.45 11.46
CA ILE A 184 5.62 9.43 12.51
C ILE A 184 4.40 10.30 12.15
N THR A 185 4.22 10.67 10.88
CA THR A 185 3.06 11.45 10.45
C THR A 185 1.77 10.65 10.65
N VAL A 186 1.75 9.37 10.25
CA VAL A 186 0.60 8.47 10.45
C VAL A 186 0.35 8.23 11.95
N ALA A 187 1.42 8.08 12.76
CA ALA A 187 1.31 7.92 14.20
C ALA A 187 0.64 9.13 14.87
N ILE A 188 1.11 10.34 14.55
CA ILE A 188 0.55 11.58 15.12
C ILE A 188 -0.94 11.70 14.78
N VAL A 189 -1.30 11.52 13.52
CA VAL A 189 -2.68 11.65 13.08
C VAL A 189 -3.56 10.55 13.68
N GLY A 190 -3.12 9.28 13.65
CA GLY A 190 -3.87 8.16 14.20
C GLY A 190 -4.07 8.26 15.71
N CYS A 191 -3.03 8.64 16.47
CA CYS A 191 -3.15 8.82 17.91
C CYS A 191 -4.01 10.04 18.27
N ALA A 192 -3.88 11.17 17.55
CA ALA A 192 -4.71 12.34 17.77
C ALA A 192 -6.19 12.02 17.58
N TRP A 193 -6.51 11.25 16.52
CA TRP A 193 -7.90 10.81 16.27
C TRP A 193 -8.37 9.82 17.35
N ALA A 194 -7.57 8.82 17.70
CA ALA A 194 -7.92 7.88 18.76
C ALA A 194 -8.19 8.56 20.12
N LEU A 195 -7.44 9.60 20.44
CA LEU A 195 -7.67 10.42 21.64
C LEU A 195 -9.01 11.18 21.57
N ALA A 196 -9.38 11.66 20.39
CA ALA A 196 -10.66 12.35 20.18
C ALA A 196 -11.87 11.42 20.27
N GLU A 197 -11.73 10.15 19.85
CA GLU A 197 -12.79 9.13 19.97
C GLU A 197 -12.88 8.50 21.37
N GLY A 198 -11.85 8.63 22.19
CA GLY A 198 -11.73 8.00 23.50
C GLY A 198 -10.85 6.77 23.48
N TRP A 199 -9.72 6.86 24.18
CA TRP A 199 -8.72 5.80 24.26
C TRP A 199 -9.25 4.57 25.03
N GLN A 200 -9.12 3.38 24.43
CA GLN A 200 -9.51 2.12 25.05
C GLN A 200 -8.26 1.32 25.54
N PRO A 201 -8.40 0.51 26.59
CA PRO A 201 -7.34 -0.41 27.01
C PRO A 201 -6.96 -1.39 25.89
N ILE A 202 -5.68 -1.68 25.75
CA ILE A 202 -5.16 -2.64 24.76
C ILE A 202 -4.70 -3.88 25.54
N ASP A 203 -5.26 -5.04 25.21
CA ASP A 203 -4.80 -6.30 25.78
C ASP A 203 -3.43 -6.74 25.24
N ALA A 204 -2.72 -7.61 25.97
CA ALA A 204 -1.37 -8.04 25.63
C ALA A 204 -1.29 -8.77 24.28
N ARG A 205 -2.34 -9.48 23.88
CA ARG A 205 -2.39 -10.21 22.61
C ARG A 205 -2.51 -9.25 21.43
N ALA A 206 -3.45 -8.31 21.52
CA ALA A 206 -3.63 -7.25 20.51
C ALA A 206 -2.36 -6.40 20.39
N LEU A 207 -1.74 -6.04 21.52
CA LEU A 207 -0.46 -5.31 21.52
C LEU A 207 0.63 -6.11 20.79
N GLY A 208 0.72 -7.42 21.03
CA GLY A 208 1.64 -8.30 20.30
C GLY A 208 1.43 -8.26 18.80
N TYR A 209 0.18 -8.34 18.32
CA TYR A 209 -0.15 -8.20 16.90
C TYR A 209 0.20 -6.82 16.35
N ILE A 210 -0.06 -5.74 17.10
CA ILE A 210 0.27 -4.38 16.70
C ILE A 210 1.79 -4.20 16.57
N VAL A 211 2.58 -4.69 17.52
CA VAL A 211 4.05 -4.60 17.49
C VAL A 211 4.60 -5.39 16.31
N ALA A 212 4.15 -6.64 16.09
CA ALA A 212 4.58 -7.45 14.94
C ALA A 212 4.20 -6.79 13.61
N SER A 213 2.96 -6.30 13.48
CA SER A 213 2.52 -5.60 12.27
C SER A 213 3.33 -4.32 12.02
N SER A 214 3.70 -3.58 13.08
CA SER A 214 4.49 -2.36 12.95
C SER A 214 5.89 -2.59 12.38
N LEU A 215 6.53 -3.70 12.74
CA LEU A 215 7.82 -4.10 12.17
C LEU A 215 7.67 -4.41 10.69
N LEU A 216 6.66 -5.19 10.32
CA LEU A 216 6.36 -5.49 8.91
C LEU A 216 6.02 -4.21 8.13
N LEU A 217 5.28 -3.28 8.73
CA LEU A 217 4.99 -1.98 8.11
C LEU A 217 6.27 -1.19 7.80
N ALA A 218 7.20 -1.12 8.76
CA ALA A 218 8.48 -0.44 8.58
C ALA A 218 9.31 -1.06 7.46
N ILE A 219 9.38 -2.39 7.39
CA ILE A 219 10.05 -3.15 6.32
C ILE A 219 9.34 -2.92 4.98
N GLY A 220 8.01 -2.99 4.96
CA GLY A 220 7.20 -2.77 3.77
C GLY A 220 7.39 -1.38 3.16
N TYR A 221 7.46 -0.33 3.98
CA TYR A 221 7.79 1.02 3.52
C TYR A 221 9.17 1.11 2.88
N GLN A 222 10.17 0.40 3.41
CA GLN A 222 11.51 0.38 2.80
C GLN A 222 11.44 -0.21 1.38
N PHE A 223 10.84 -1.39 1.24
CA PHE A 223 10.70 -2.04 -0.06
C PHE A 223 9.87 -1.21 -1.03
N LEU A 224 8.76 -0.59 -0.57
CA LEU A 224 7.93 0.28 -1.41
C LEU A 224 8.72 1.48 -1.93
N VAL A 225 9.43 2.20 -1.05
CA VAL A 225 10.20 3.38 -1.47
C VAL A 225 11.37 2.97 -2.37
N ILE A 226 12.03 1.84 -2.10
CA ILE A 226 13.07 1.27 -2.98
C ILE A 226 12.47 0.97 -4.37
N ALA A 227 11.32 0.31 -4.43
CA ALA A 227 10.64 0.02 -5.69
C ALA A 227 10.37 1.29 -6.49
N LEU A 228 9.72 2.28 -5.88
CA LEU A 228 9.35 3.54 -6.53
C LEU A 228 10.55 4.37 -6.99
N ARG A 229 11.70 4.24 -6.32
CA ARG A 229 12.94 4.99 -6.61
C ARG A 229 13.97 4.21 -7.42
N SER A 230 13.67 2.98 -7.82
CA SER A 230 14.63 2.09 -8.53
C SER A 230 15.06 2.58 -9.92
N GLY A 231 14.41 3.62 -10.45
CA GLY A 231 14.67 4.13 -11.79
C GLY A 231 13.82 3.48 -12.88
N GLY A 232 13.14 2.36 -12.58
CA GLY A 232 12.22 1.70 -13.50
C GLY A 232 10.89 2.46 -13.71
N GLU A 233 10.06 1.97 -14.61
CA GLU A 233 8.76 2.57 -14.91
C GLU A 233 7.74 2.27 -13.78
N ILE A 234 7.12 3.30 -13.22
CA ILE A 234 6.14 3.18 -12.13
C ILE A 234 4.91 2.38 -12.57
N SER A 235 4.47 2.57 -13.81
CA SER A 235 3.33 1.84 -14.38
C SER A 235 3.55 0.31 -14.40
N VAL A 236 4.78 -0.14 -14.62
CA VAL A 236 5.16 -1.56 -14.53
C VAL A 236 5.11 -2.03 -13.09
N MET A 237 5.80 -1.34 -12.18
CA MET A 237 5.86 -1.73 -10.78
C MET A 237 4.49 -1.71 -10.10
N GLY A 238 3.66 -0.70 -10.43
CA GLY A 238 2.31 -0.58 -9.91
C GLY A 238 1.43 -1.80 -10.24
N SER A 239 1.60 -2.39 -11.42
CA SER A 239 0.83 -3.57 -11.84
C SER A 239 1.05 -4.79 -10.95
N PHE A 240 2.23 -4.92 -10.33
CA PHE A 240 2.53 -6.03 -9.41
C PHE A 240 1.79 -5.94 -8.07
N ARG A 241 1.16 -4.80 -7.76
CA ARG A 241 0.29 -4.68 -6.59
C ARG A 241 -0.92 -5.60 -6.64
N TYR A 242 -1.39 -6.00 -7.83
CA TYR A 242 -2.47 -6.97 -7.94
C TYR A 242 -2.12 -8.33 -7.32
N SER A 243 -0.83 -8.66 -7.19
CA SER A 243 -0.40 -9.88 -6.49
C SER A 243 -0.84 -9.92 -5.02
N SER A 244 -1.18 -8.78 -4.42
CA SER A 244 -1.70 -8.72 -3.04
C SER A 244 -2.92 -9.59 -2.84
N ILE A 245 -3.79 -9.70 -3.83
CA ILE A 245 -5.01 -10.49 -3.72
C ILE A 245 -4.72 -11.98 -3.57
N LEU A 246 -3.63 -12.47 -4.18
CA LEU A 246 -3.21 -13.87 -4.07
C LEU A 246 -2.80 -14.21 -2.64
N TRP A 247 -2.05 -13.31 -2.02
CA TRP A 247 -1.62 -13.46 -0.63
C TRP A 247 -2.76 -13.26 0.34
N ALA A 248 -3.65 -12.30 0.08
CA ALA A 248 -4.84 -12.07 0.89
C ALA A 248 -5.76 -13.31 0.91
N LEU A 249 -5.97 -13.95 -0.25
CA LEU A 249 -6.75 -15.18 -0.36
C LEU A 249 -6.07 -16.36 0.36
N ALA A 250 -4.73 -16.49 0.19
CA ALA A 250 -3.99 -17.55 0.89
C ALA A 250 -4.09 -17.38 2.42
N ILE A 251 -3.94 -16.18 2.93
CA ILE A 251 -4.09 -15.89 4.37
C ILE A 251 -5.55 -16.06 4.80
N GLY A 252 -6.53 -15.59 4.02
CA GLY A 252 -7.95 -15.76 4.28
C GLY A 252 -8.33 -17.25 4.43
N TYR A 253 -7.80 -18.09 3.56
CA TYR A 253 -7.98 -19.53 3.66
C TYR A 253 -7.35 -20.14 4.93
N VAL A 254 -6.09 -19.80 5.20
CA VAL A 254 -5.35 -20.39 6.32
C VAL A 254 -5.85 -19.90 7.69
N VAL A 255 -6.17 -18.61 7.81
CA VAL A 255 -6.50 -17.98 9.11
C VAL A 255 -8.00 -18.03 9.40
N TRP A 256 -8.84 -17.83 8.39
CA TRP A 256 -10.29 -17.72 8.55
C TRP A 256 -11.08 -18.83 7.85
N GLY A 257 -10.42 -19.77 7.13
CA GLY A 257 -11.08 -20.85 6.40
C GLY A 257 -11.88 -20.39 5.18
N GLU A 258 -11.60 -19.19 4.64
CA GLU A 258 -12.29 -18.62 3.50
C GLU A 258 -11.94 -19.38 2.22
N VAL A 259 -12.91 -20.07 1.60
CA VAL A 259 -12.71 -20.82 0.35
C VAL A 259 -13.18 -19.99 -0.83
N PRO A 260 -12.30 -19.63 -1.79
CA PRO A 260 -12.70 -18.91 -2.98
C PRO A 260 -13.63 -19.75 -3.86
N ASN A 261 -14.70 -19.15 -4.37
CA ASN A 261 -15.60 -19.79 -5.32
C ASN A 261 -14.98 -19.88 -6.73
N SER A 262 -15.66 -20.56 -7.66
CA SER A 262 -15.15 -20.76 -9.03
C SER A 262 -14.89 -19.47 -9.79
N LEU A 263 -15.70 -18.42 -9.55
CA LEU A 263 -15.53 -17.12 -10.19
C LEU A 263 -14.31 -16.37 -9.63
N ALA A 264 -14.08 -16.49 -8.31
CA ALA A 264 -12.86 -15.95 -7.68
C ALA A 264 -11.60 -16.69 -8.20
N LEU A 265 -11.64 -18.00 -8.39
CA LEU A 265 -10.54 -18.76 -8.99
C LEU A 265 -10.25 -18.31 -10.43
N ALA A 266 -11.29 -18.05 -11.24
CA ALA A 266 -11.13 -17.47 -12.58
C ALA A 266 -10.47 -16.08 -12.50
N GLY A 267 -10.90 -15.22 -11.57
CA GLY A 267 -10.28 -13.92 -11.34
C GLY A 267 -8.80 -14.01 -10.95
N ILE A 268 -8.44 -14.97 -10.10
CA ILE A 268 -7.04 -15.25 -9.74
C ILE A 268 -6.22 -15.61 -10.99
N ALA A 269 -6.73 -16.51 -11.83
CA ALA A 269 -6.04 -16.91 -13.07
C ALA A 269 -5.82 -15.70 -14.00
N VAL A 270 -6.81 -14.80 -14.12
CA VAL A 270 -6.69 -13.56 -14.90
C VAL A 270 -5.61 -12.64 -14.33
N ILE A 271 -5.55 -12.44 -13.01
CA ILE A 271 -4.54 -11.59 -12.34
C ILE A 271 -3.13 -12.16 -12.56
N VAL A 272 -2.95 -13.46 -12.34
CA VAL A 272 -1.66 -14.14 -12.54
C VAL A 272 -1.24 -14.05 -14.00
N GLY A 273 -2.15 -14.34 -14.95
CA GLY A 273 -1.88 -14.23 -16.38
C GLY A 273 -1.47 -12.83 -16.80
N SER A 274 -2.17 -11.79 -16.32
CA SER A 274 -1.83 -10.38 -16.56
C SER A 274 -0.43 -10.04 -16.02
N GLY A 275 -0.11 -10.45 -14.79
CA GLY A 275 1.20 -10.21 -14.18
C GLY A 275 2.33 -10.92 -14.95
N LEU A 276 2.14 -12.18 -15.34
CA LEU A 276 3.10 -12.93 -16.13
C LEU A 276 3.30 -12.32 -17.54
N TYR A 277 2.23 -11.84 -18.17
CA TYR A 277 2.32 -11.15 -19.46
C TYR A 277 3.18 -9.87 -19.34
N ILE A 278 2.99 -9.07 -18.30
CA ILE A 278 3.80 -7.87 -18.04
C ILE A 278 5.27 -8.26 -17.85
N LEU A 279 5.56 -9.28 -17.02
CA LEU A 279 6.93 -9.77 -16.79
C LEU A 279 7.60 -10.27 -18.08
N HIS A 280 6.87 -11.05 -18.89
CA HIS A 280 7.39 -11.57 -20.17
C HIS A 280 7.73 -10.41 -21.10
N ARG A 281 6.84 -9.42 -21.23
CA ARG A 281 7.07 -8.25 -22.08
C ARG A 281 8.27 -7.41 -21.63
N GLU A 282 8.46 -7.22 -20.34
CA GLU A 282 9.62 -6.52 -19.80
C GLU A 282 10.94 -7.25 -20.13
N ARG A 283 10.93 -8.58 -20.20
CA ARG A 283 12.09 -9.38 -20.62
C ARG A 283 12.38 -9.29 -22.12
N VAL A 284 11.34 -9.29 -22.94
CA VAL A 284 11.47 -9.27 -24.42
C VAL A 284 11.79 -7.86 -24.94
N SER A 285 11.44 -6.81 -24.20
CA SER A 285 11.75 -5.43 -24.60
C SER A 285 13.17 -4.99 -24.23
N ARG A 286 13.91 -5.84 -23.54
CA ARG A 286 15.37 -5.71 -23.27
C ARG A 286 16.21 -6.27 -24.40
#